data_1f81ff4f5d11141db11f31222759948d
#
_entry.id   1f81ff4f5d11141db11f31222759948d
#
_cell.length_a   1.000
_cell.length_b   1.000
_cell.length_c   1.000
_cell.angle_alpha   90.00
_cell.angle_beta   90.00
_cell.angle_gamma   90.00
#
_symmetry.space_group_name_H-M   'P 1'
#
loop_
_entity.id
_entity.type
_entity.pdbx_description
1 polymer ?
#
loop_
_entity_poly.entity_id
_entity_poly.type
_entity_poly.pdbx_seq_one_letter_code
_entity_poly.pdbx_strand_id
1 'polypeptide(L)'
;MKHIYYQAGHKVARTVTNREDFLALRNSADNLSNLALARMGNAEAKARLVQFAYNDLMPDGKVAGCCHPSDYFFHDIDCYDAAQAAEAKERILSMKDAIGLRMLEQSVSGGWHLVCQRERGKTILENQVRIASILNLEMDTNCHDLGRVVYSTSGSEEDLVYLDDRLFEESMTVEESAEEYELLKVRAREGKEEVPESAKHDQKH
;
A
#
# COMPACT_ATOMS: atom_id res chain seq x y z
N MET A 1 4.70 1.13 -10.24
CA MET A 1 3.97 1.92 -9.24
C MET A 1 3.90 3.39 -9.64
N LYS A 2 3.06 4.20 -8.97
CA LYS A 2 2.86 5.61 -9.31
C LYS A 2 3.20 6.52 -8.13
N HIS A 3 4.01 7.54 -8.39
CA HIS A 3 4.16 8.69 -7.53
C HIS A 3 2.99 9.66 -7.76
N ILE A 4 2.30 10.03 -6.69
CA ILE A 4 1.14 10.90 -6.71
C ILE A 4 1.56 12.29 -6.22
N TYR A 5 1.27 13.31 -7.00
CA TYR A 5 1.59 14.70 -6.66
C TYR A 5 0.50 15.66 -7.17
N TYR A 6 0.59 16.92 -6.80
CA TYR A 6 -0.32 17.95 -7.27
C TYR A 6 0.33 18.78 -8.38
N GLN A 7 -0.39 18.93 -9.50
CA GLN A 7 -0.03 19.81 -10.61
C GLN A 7 -1.22 20.68 -10.96
N ALA A 8 -1.05 21.99 -10.94
CA ALA A 8 -2.12 22.98 -11.20
C ALA A 8 -3.42 22.71 -10.40
N GLY A 9 -3.29 22.31 -9.14
CA GLY A 9 -4.41 22.03 -8.24
C GLY A 9 -5.07 20.64 -8.41
N HIS A 10 -4.60 19.82 -9.35
CA HIS A 10 -5.12 18.48 -9.59
C HIS A 10 -4.12 17.41 -9.16
N LYS A 11 -4.63 16.31 -8.57
CA LYS A 11 -3.83 15.10 -8.34
C LYS A 11 -3.48 14.46 -9.68
N VAL A 12 -2.21 14.21 -9.89
CA VAL A 12 -1.67 13.50 -11.06
C VAL A 12 -0.76 12.37 -10.59
N ALA A 13 -0.53 11.39 -11.46
CA ALA A 13 0.33 10.27 -11.19
C ALA A 13 1.45 10.17 -12.23
N ARG A 14 2.67 9.91 -11.77
CA ARG A 14 3.85 9.63 -12.59
C ARG A 14 4.37 8.23 -12.29
N THR A 15 4.67 7.45 -13.30
CA THR A 15 5.29 6.14 -13.12
C THR A 15 6.69 6.28 -12.54
N VAL A 16 7.01 5.47 -11.54
CA VAL A 16 8.35 5.27 -10.99
C VAL A 16 8.80 3.88 -11.41
N THR A 17 9.89 3.79 -12.15
CA THR A 17 10.34 2.58 -12.84
C THR A 17 11.63 2.00 -12.28
N ASN A 18 12.24 2.64 -11.28
CA ASN A 18 13.50 2.17 -10.70
C ASN A 18 13.64 2.60 -9.24
N ARG A 19 14.54 1.90 -8.55
CA ARG A 19 14.87 2.12 -7.14
C ARG A 19 15.46 3.52 -6.89
N GLU A 20 16.29 4.02 -7.78
CA GLU A 20 16.98 5.29 -7.59
C GLU A 20 15.99 6.46 -7.52
N ASP A 21 15.08 6.56 -8.48
CA ASP A 21 14.03 7.58 -8.49
C ASP A 21 13.10 7.45 -7.27
N PHE A 22 12.77 6.22 -6.88
CA PHE A 22 11.96 5.95 -5.70
C PHE A 22 12.62 6.46 -4.42
N LEU A 23 13.89 6.15 -4.22
CA LEU A 23 14.65 6.60 -3.05
C LEU A 23 14.91 8.11 -3.09
N ALA A 24 15.16 8.69 -4.26
CA ALA A 24 15.37 10.13 -4.41
C ALA A 24 14.13 10.92 -3.99
N LEU A 25 12.92 10.48 -4.36
CA LEU A 25 11.67 11.08 -3.90
C LEU A 25 11.52 11.01 -2.39
N ARG A 26 11.74 9.84 -1.79
CA ARG A 26 11.61 9.60 -0.35
C ARG A 26 12.63 10.40 0.48
N ASN A 27 13.84 10.56 -0.04
CA ASN A 27 14.95 11.27 0.61
C ASN A 27 15.04 12.75 0.21
N SER A 28 14.07 13.28 -0.53
CA SER A 28 14.03 14.72 -0.83
C SER A 28 13.99 15.55 0.46
N ALA A 29 14.64 16.71 0.45
CA ALA A 29 14.70 17.59 1.64
C ALA A 29 13.31 17.94 2.17
N ASP A 30 12.36 18.20 1.26
CA ASP A 30 10.98 18.50 1.61
C ASP A 30 10.28 17.32 2.29
N ASN A 31 10.47 16.10 1.77
CA ASN A 31 9.86 14.90 2.39
C ASN A 31 10.44 14.63 3.78
N LEU A 32 11.76 14.72 3.94
CA LEU A 32 12.42 14.50 5.23
C LEU A 32 12.00 15.54 6.28
N SER A 33 11.87 16.82 5.87
CA SER A 33 11.39 17.90 6.74
C SER A 33 9.93 17.65 7.16
N ASN A 34 9.06 17.31 6.21
CA ASN A 34 7.65 17.00 6.50
C ASN A 34 7.53 15.74 7.36
N LEU A 35 8.37 14.72 7.15
CA LEU A 35 8.36 13.50 7.96
C LEU A 35 8.70 13.77 9.42
N ALA A 36 9.70 14.60 9.68
CA ALA A 36 10.06 15.00 11.04
C ALA A 36 8.89 15.67 11.77
N LEU A 37 8.23 16.62 11.10
CA LEU A 37 7.05 17.30 11.65
C LEU A 37 5.85 16.36 11.81
N ALA A 38 5.61 15.49 10.83
CA ALA A 38 4.51 14.52 10.88
C ALA A 38 4.64 13.55 12.07
N ARG A 39 5.84 13.10 12.37
CA ARG A 39 6.15 12.29 13.55
C ARG A 39 5.96 13.03 14.88
N MET A 40 5.97 14.36 14.86
CA MET A 40 5.61 15.20 16.00
C MET A 40 4.08 15.49 16.07
N GLY A 41 3.27 14.85 15.22
CA GLY A 41 1.81 15.01 15.21
C GLY A 41 1.28 16.11 14.29
N ASN A 42 2.11 16.70 13.43
CA ASN A 42 1.66 17.73 12.49
C ASN A 42 0.91 17.10 11.30
N ALA A 43 -0.43 17.22 11.28
CA ALA A 43 -1.28 16.67 10.25
C ALA A 43 -1.08 17.29 8.86
N GLU A 44 -0.76 18.60 8.78
CA GLU A 44 -0.49 19.27 7.50
C GLU A 44 0.82 18.76 6.89
N ALA A 45 1.84 18.57 7.70
CA ALA A 45 3.11 17.99 7.26
C ALA A 45 2.92 16.53 6.79
N LYS A 46 2.12 15.73 7.49
CA LYS A 46 1.75 14.39 7.05
C LYS A 46 1.08 14.40 5.68
N ALA A 47 0.16 15.34 5.43
CA ALA A 47 -0.53 15.48 4.15
C ALA A 47 0.39 15.90 2.98
N ARG A 48 1.58 16.44 3.28
CA ARG A 48 2.60 16.88 2.30
C ARG A 48 3.70 15.83 2.05
N LEU A 49 3.66 14.70 2.73
CA LEU A 49 4.59 13.61 2.46
C LEU A 49 4.45 13.10 1.03
N VAL A 50 5.54 12.59 0.49
CA VAL A 50 5.54 11.90 -0.81
C VAL A 50 4.53 10.75 -0.75
N GLN A 51 3.75 10.60 -1.80
CA GLN A 51 2.64 9.65 -1.88
C GLN A 51 2.86 8.69 -3.04
N PHE A 52 2.59 7.42 -2.80
CA PHE A 52 2.62 6.38 -3.83
C PHE A 52 1.30 5.60 -3.90
N ALA A 53 0.98 5.09 -5.08
CA ALA A 53 -0.09 4.11 -5.29
C ALA A 53 0.53 2.80 -5.79
N TYR A 54 0.17 1.70 -5.13
CA TYR A 54 0.69 0.36 -5.40
C TYR A 54 -0.36 -0.59 -5.93
N ASN A 55 -1.62 -0.38 -5.57
CA ASN A 55 -2.73 -1.29 -5.89
C ASN A 55 -3.24 -1.13 -7.31
N ASP A 56 -2.91 -0.05 -8.00
CA ASP A 56 -3.54 0.36 -9.24
C ASP A 56 -2.52 0.82 -10.28
N LEU A 57 -2.80 0.53 -11.54
CA LEU A 57 -2.17 1.15 -12.71
C LEU A 57 -3.03 2.33 -13.17
N MET A 58 -2.47 3.51 -13.25
CA MET A 58 -3.14 4.75 -13.63
C MET A 58 -2.68 5.18 -15.03
N PRO A 59 -3.32 4.70 -16.11
CA PRO A 59 -2.78 4.83 -17.47
C PRO A 59 -2.73 6.28 -17.96
N ASP A 60 -3.64 7.13 -17.48
CA ASP A 60 -3.74 8.54 -17.88
C ASP A 60 -3.08 9.52 -16.89
N GLY A 61 -2.42 9.00 -15.88
CA GLY A 61 -1.78 9.79 -14.84
C GLY A 61 -2.73 10.39 -13.79
N LYS A 62 -4.04 10.20 -13.92
CA LYS A 62 -5.02 10.68 -12.93
C LYS A 62 -5.28 9.63 -11.86
N VAL A 63 -5.56 10.10 -10.63
CA VAL A 63 -5.90 9.24 -9.49
C VAL A 63 -7.38 8.88 -9.49
N ALA A 64 -8.25 9.85 -9.80
CA ALA A 64 -9.69 9.63 -9.80
C ALA A 64 -10.13 8.71 -10.95
N GLY A 65 -10.97 7.74 -10.63
CA GLY A 65 -11.49 6.80 -11.61
C GLY A 65 -10.51 5.71 -12.04
N CYS A 66 -9.40 5.53 -11.30
CA CYS A 66 -8.47 4.43 -11.54
C CYS A 66 -9.16 3.07 -11.41
N CYS A 67 -9.01 2.27 -12.43
CA CYS A 67 -9.67 0.97 -12.55
C CYS A 67 -8.74 -0.10 -13.16
N HIS A 68 -7.43 0.08 -13.05
CA HIS A 68 -6.44 -0.83 -13.58
C HIS A 68 -5.60 -1.43 -12.44
N PRO A 69 -5.96 -2.62 -11.92
CA PRO A 69 -5.19 -3.29 -10.88
C PRO A 69 -3.80 -3.65 -11.38
N SER A 70 -2.83 -3.62 -10.47
CA SER A 70 -1.48 -4.11 -10.69
C SER A 70 -1.31 -5.51 -10.09
N ASP A 71 -0.15 -6.14 -10.29
CA ASP A 71 0.21 -7.40 -9.62
C ASP A 71 0.61 -7.20 -8.16
N TYR A 72 0.54 -5.99 -7.64
CA TYR A 72 0.89 -5.66 -6.26
C TYR A 72 -0.30 -5.05 -5.53
N PHE A 73 -0.29 -5.15 -4.22
CA PHE A 73 -1.26 -4.47 -3.39
C PHE A 73 -0.63 -4.00 -2.09
N PHE A 74 -1.23 -2.97 -1.52
CA PHE A 74 -0.85 -2.38 -0.25
C PHE A 74 -1.62 -3.02 0.90
N HIS A 75 -0.93 -3.19 2.03
CA HIS A 75 -1.49 -3.67 3.28
C HIS A 75 -0.95 -2.83 4.43
N ASP A 76 -1.83 -2.37 5.33
CA ASP A 76 -1.51 -1.61 6.52
C ASP A 76 -1.69 -2.47 7.77
N ILE A 77 -0.66 -2.48 8.64
CA ILE A 77 -0.69 -3.17 9.92
C ILE A 77 -0.45 -2.14 11.01
N ASP A 78 -1.49 -1.85 11.77
CA ASP A 78 -1.42 -0.99 12.93
C ASP A 78 -0.70 -1.69 14.08
N CYS A 79 0.15 -0.94 14.80
CA CYS A 79 0.85 -1.40 15.99
C CYS A 79 0.64 -0.37 17.12
N TYR A 80 0.26 -0.83 18.29
CA TYR A 80 -0.05 0.03 19.42
C TYR A 80 1.19 0.47 20.20
N ASP A 81 2.28 -0.28 20.08
CA ASP A 81 3.55 0.02 20.74
C ASP A 81 4.77 -0.52 19.98
N ALA A 82 5.96 -0.13 20.43
CA ALA A 82 7.22 -0.50 19.80
C ALA A 82 7.52 -2.01 19.87
N ALA A 83 7.07 -2.70 20.93
CA ALA A 83 7.30 -4.13 21.10
C ALA A 83 6.49 -4.92 20.08
N GLN A 84 5.21 -4.57 19.92
CA GLN A 84 4.31 -5.14 18.92
C GLN A 84 4.81 -4.85 17.48
N ALA A 85 5.30 -3.63 17.23
CA ALA A 85 5.89 -3.29 15.94
C ALA A 85 7.15 -4.12 15.65
N ALA A 86 8.01 -4.37 16.62
CA ALA A 86 9.19 -5.21 16.47
C ALA A 86 8.84 -6.66 16.19
N GLU A 87 7.88 -7.24 16.92
CA GLU A 87 7.41 -8.62 16.69
C GLU A 87 6.78 -8.76 15.30
N ALA A 88 5.93 -7.81 14.89
CA ALA A 88 5.31 -7.80 13.56
C ALA A 88 6.38 -7.75 12.46
N LYS A 89 7.40 -6.88 12.59
CA LYS A 89 8.51 -6.80 11.64
C LYS A 89 9.23 -8.14 11.47
N GLU A 90 9.62 -8.77 12.56
CA GLU A 90 10.32 -10.07 12.52
C GLU A 90 9.47 -11.13 11.84
N ARG A 91 8.18 -11.19 12.15
CA ARG A 91 7.23 -12.11 11.54
C ARG A 91 7.08 -11.87 10.03
N ILE A 92 6.89 -10.61 9.61
CA ILE A 92 6.77 -10.24 8.20
C ILE A 92 8.04 -10.64 7.43
N LEU A 93 9.22 -10.33 7.95
CA LEU A 93 10.49 -10.64 7.29
C LEU A 93 10.75 -12.16 7.23
N SER A 94 10.40 -12.91 8.27
CA SER A 94 10.54 -14.38 8.28
C SER A 94 9.63 -15.07 7.26
N MET A 95 8.51 -14.45 6.92
CA MET A 95 7.50 -14.98 5.99
C MET A 95 7.50 -14.29 4.62
N LYS A 96 8.51 -13.46 4.33
CA LYS A 96 8.56 -12.59 3.15
C LYS A 96 8.29 -13.31 1.82
N ASP A 97 8.81 -14.52 1.65
CA ASP A 97 8.63 -15.30 0.43
C ASP A 97 7.20 -15.87 0.33
N ALA A 98 6.63 -16.34 1.45
CA ALA A 98 5.27 -16.88 1.51
C ALA A 98 4.20 -15.81 1.22
N ILE A 99 4.44 -14.56 1.62
CA ILE A 99 3.52 -13.44 1.37
C ILE A 99 3.84 -12.69 0.08
N GLY A 100 4.92 -13.05 -0.62
CA GLY A 100 5.37 -12.33 -1.81
C GLY A 100 5.73 -10.88 -1.54
N LEU A 101 6.44 -10.60 -0.43
CA LEU A 101 6.79 -9.25 0.00
C LEU A 101 7.64 -8.55 -1.06
N ARG A 102 7.30 -7.30 -1.37
CA ARG A 102 8.05 -6.41 -2.28
C ARG A 102 8.58 -5.18 -1.57
N MET A 103 7.88 -4.71 -0.54
CA MET A 103 8.32 -3.58 0.28
C MET A 103 7.82 -3.75 1.70
N LEU A 104 8.63 -3.31 2.66
CA LEU A 104 8.26 -3.12 4.06
C LEU A 104 8.80 -1.80 4.55
N GLU A 105 7.93 -0.88 4.95
CA GLU A 105 8.31 0.38 5.57
C GLU A 105 7.59 0.58 6.90
N GLN A 106 8.23 1.28 7.82
CA GLN A 106 7.58 1.75 9.02
C GLN A 106 6.68 2.94 8.69
N SER A 107 5.43 2.90 9.10
CA SER A 107 4.50 4.02 8.92
C SER A 107 4.87 5.21 9.81
N VAL A 108 4.35 6.39 9.49
CA VAL A 108 4.54 7.60 10.32
C VAL A 108 4.10 7.38 11.77
N SER A 109 3.08 6.57 11.97
CA SER A 109 2.46 6.28 13.28
C SER A 109 3.13 5.12 14.03
N GLY A 110 4.13 4.46 13.44
CA GLY A 110 4.88 3.36 14.08
C GLY A 110 4.41 1.94 13.71
N GLY A 111 3.34 1.79 12.93
CA GLY A 111 2.92 0.53 12.34
C GLY A 111 3.73 0.19 11.08
N TRP A 112 3.24 -0.74 10.26
CA TRP A 112 3.92 -1.23 9.05
C TRP A 112 3.07 -1.12 7.81
N HIS A 113 3.64 -0.56 6.76
CA HIS A 113 3.12 -0.61 5.41
C HIS A 113 3.82 -1.74 4.64
N LEU A 114 3.05 -2.64 4.06
CA LEU A 114 3.54 -3.73 3.23
C LEU A 114 3.05 -3.55 1.80
N VAL A 115 3.91 -3.86 0.84
CA VAL A 115 3.49 -4.12 -0.55
C VAL A 115 3.84 -5.56 -0.86
N CYS A 116 2.83 -6.32 -1.27
CA CYS A 116 2.95 -7.74 -1.54
C CYS A 116 2.48 -8.07 -2.95
N GLN A 117 2.93 -9.22 -3.46
CA GLN A 117 2.42 -9.82 -4.68
C GLN A 117 0.94 -10.18 -4.50
N ARG A 118 0.10 -9.74 -5.44
CA ARG A 118 -1.32 -10.05 -5.46
C ARG A 118 -1.55 -11.40 -6.16
N GLU A 119 -2.45 -12.22 -5.64
CA GLU A 119 -3.03 -13.31 -6.41
C GLU A 119 -4.08 -12.73 -7.35
N ARG A 120 -3.89 -12.91 -8.66
CA ARG A 120 -4.85 -12.50 -9.69
C ARG A 120 -6.18 -13.23 -9.50
N GLY A 121 -7.28 -12.61 -9.89
CA GLY A 121 -8.63 -13.15 -9.69
C GLY A 121 -9.16 -13.03 -8.26
N LYS A 122 -8.37 -12.52 -7.31
CA LYS A 122 -8.81 -12.21 -5.94
C LYS A 122 -8.84 -10.70 -5.71
N THR A 123 -9.83 -10.23 -4.99
CA THR A 123 -9.94 -8.82 -4.59
C THR A 123 -8.76 -8.41 -3.69
N ILE A 124 -8.56 -7.10 -3.53
CA ILE A 124 -7.55 -6.59 -2.58
C ILE A 124 -7.84 -7.11 -1.17
N LEU A 125 -9.10 -7.07 -0.73
CA LEU A 125 -9.51 -7.58 0.58
C LEU A 125 -9.21 -9.07 0.74
N GLU A 126 -9.53 -9.91 -0.25
CA GLU A 126 -9.20 -11.35 -0.21
C GLU A 126 -7.69 -11.60 -0.09
N ASN A 127 -6.89 -10.81 -0.81
CA ASN A 127 -5.43 -10.87 -0.70
C ASN A 127 -4.93 -10.40 0.67
N GLN A 128 -5.51 -9.33 1.24
CA GLN A 128 -5.17 -8.87 2.59
C GLN A 128 -5.52 -9.92 3.65
N VAL A 129 -6.70 -10.51 3.58
CA VAL A 129 -7.12 -11.61 4.49
C VAL A 129 -6.13 -12.78 4.41
N ARG A 130 -5.72 -13.17 3.21
CA ARG A 130 -4.71 -14.21 2.99
C ARG A 130 -3.39 -13.88 3.70
N ILE A 131 -2.86 -12.67 3.49
CA ILE A 131 -1.61 -12.24 4.12
C ILE A 131 -1.75 -12.17 5.64
N ALA A 132 -2.82 -11.57 6.15
CA ALA A 132 -3.09 -11.49 7.59
C ALA A 132 -3.15 -12.88 8.23
N SER A 133 -3.78 -13.85 7.55
CA SER A 133 -3.86 -15.24 8.01
C SER A 133 -2.48 -15.92 8.05
N ILE A 134 -1.64 -15.75 7.00
CA ILE A 134 -0.28 -16.29 6.94
C ILE A 134 0.58 -15.70 8.07
N LEU A 135 0.48 -14.38 8.28
CA LEU A 135 1.23 -13.67 9.30
C LEU A 135 0.66 -13.86 10.71
N ASN A 136 -0.58 -14.32 10.84
CA ASN A 136 -1.33 -14.33 12.09
C ASN A 136 -1.29 -12.93 12.78
N LEU A 137 -1.58 -11.90 11.99
CA LEU A 137 -1.66 -10.50 12.43
C LEU A 137 -3.04 -9.93 12.10
N GLU A 138 -3.49 -8.97 12.90
CA GLU A 138 -4.69 -8.20 12.60
C GLU A 138 -4.43 -7.30 11.38
N MET A 139 -5.47 -7.05 10.59
CA MET A 139 -5.39 -6.20 9.41
C MET A 139 -6.36 -5.01 9.50
N ASP A 140 -5.96 -3.87 8.92
CA ASP A 140 -6.89 -2.78 8.66
C ASP A 140 -7.75 -3.11 7.42
N THR A 141 -9.03 -3.40 7.65
CA THR A 141 -10.00 -3.70 6.59
C THR A 141 -10.43 -2.48 5.78
N ASN A 142 -10.06 -1.27 6.19
CA ASN A 142 -10.45 -0.02 5.51
C ASN A 142 -9.55 0.31 4.30
N CYS A 143 -8.39 -0.34 4.16
CA CYS A 143 -7.39 -0.06 3.14
C CYS A 143 -7.46 -1.01 1.93
N HIS A 144 -8.65 -1.38 1.43
CA HIS A 144 -8.83 -2.36 0.37
C HIS A 144 -9.28 -1.79 -1.00
N ASP A 145 -9.29 -0.47 -1.15
CA ASP A 145 -9.62 0.16 -2.43
C ASP A 145 -8.44 0.17 -3.40
N LEU A 146 -8.70 0.03 -4.71
CA LEU A 146 -7.68 0.05 -5.76
C LEU A 146 -6.97 1.40 -5.88
N GLY A 147 -7.66 2.49 -5.60
CA GLY A 147 -7.12 3.86 -5.68
C GLY A 147 -6.38 4.30 -4.42
N ARG A 148 -6.00 3.39 -3.52
CA ARG A 148 -5.30 3.73 -2.27
C ARG A 148 -3.97 4.42 -2.54
N VAL A 149 -3.84 5.60 -1.95
CA VAL A 149 -2.62 6.40 -1.94
C VAL A 149 -2.01 6.35 -0.55
N VAL A 150 -0.72 6.08 -0.47
CA VAL A 150 0.02 5.84 0.77
C VAL A 150 1.05 6.93 0.98
N TYR A 151 1.09 7.50 2.17
CA TYR A 151 2.14 8.44 2.59
C TYR A 151 3.42 7.67 2.92
N SER A 152 4.54 8.07 2.31
CA SER A 152 5.82 7.41 2.48
C SER A 152 6.67 8.05 3.56
N THR A 153 7.43 7.23 4.25
CA THR A 153 8.51 7.68 5.14
C THR A 153 9.81 7.90 4.35
N SER A 154 10.97 7.93 5.00
CA SER A 154 12.25 8.09 4.32
C SER A 154 12.70 6.81 3.61
N GLY A 155 13.77 6.91 2.82
CA GLY A 155 14.45 5.76 2.22
C GLY A 155 15.60 5.23 3.09
N SER A 156 15.70 5.61 4.37
CA SER A 156 16.69 5.05 5.30
C SER A 156 16.38 3.59 5.64
N GLU A 157 17.38 2.82 6.02
CA GLU A 157 17.21 1.41 6.43
C GLU A 157 16.32 1.24 7.68
N GLU A 158 16.20 2.29 8.49
CA GLU A 158 15.33 2.31 9.67
C GLU A 158 13.86 2.41 9.27
N ASP A 159 13.55 3.19 8.24
CA ASP A 159 12.19 3.42 7.74
C ASP A 159 11.80 2.41 6.65
N LEU A 160 12.67 2.21 5.67
CA LEU A 160 12.45 1.30 4.55
C LEU A 160 13.27 0.02 4.78
N VAL A 161 12.69 -0.91 5.54
CA VAL A 161 13.36 -2.13 6.03
C VAL A 161 13.61 -3.16 4.94
N TYR A 162 12.74 -3.22 3.93
CA TYR A 162 12.85 -4.15 2.81
C TYR A 162 12.34 -3.51 1.52
N LEU A 163 13.08 -3.71 0.43
CA LEU A 163 12.69 -3.28 -0.90
C LEU A 163 13.23 -4.26 -1.94
N ASP A 164 12.33 -4.83 -2.73
CA ASP A 164 12.62 -5.74 -3.84
C ASP A 164 12.48 -5.00 -5.18
N ASP A 165 13.46 -5.10 -6.06
CA ASP A 165 13.47 -4.39 -7.36
C ASP A 165 12.34 -4.84 -8.29
N ARG A 166 11.79 -6.04 -8.08
CA ARG A 166 10.59 -6.50 -8.81
C ARG A 166 9.37 -5.60 -8.60
N LEU A 167 9.36 -4.74 -7.57
CA LEU A 167 8.34 -3.72 -7.38
C LEU A 167 8.27 -2.72 -8.54
N PHE A 168 9.36 -2.53 -9.26
CA PHE A 168 9.49 -1.57 -10.37
C PHE A 168 9.21 -2.21 -11.74
N GLU A 169 9.04 -3.52 -11.80
CA GLU A 169 8.73 -4.25 -13.02
C GLU A 169 7.23 -4.15 -13.34
N GLU A 170 6.91 -3.90 -14.60
CA GLU A 170 5.52 -4.01 -15.08
C GLU A 170 5.29 -5.48 -15.45
N SER A 171 4.36 -6.12 -14.77
CA SER A 171 4.07 -7.54 -14.94
C SER A 171 2.71 -7.81 -15.59
N MET A 172 1.91 -6.77 -15.80
CA MET A 172 0.57 -6.83 -16.36
C MET A 172 0.41 -5.80 -17.48
N THR A 173 -0.08 -6.21 -18.64
CA THR A 173 -0.42 -5.28 -19.73
C THR A 173 -1.68 -4.48 -19.38
N VAL A 174 -1.96 -3.43 -20.16
CA VAL A 174 -3.18 -2.61 -19.98
C VAL A 174 -4.43 -3.47 -20.20
N GLU A 175 -4.38 -4.36 -21.20
CA GLU A 175 -5.47 -5.27 -21.53
C GLU A 175 -5.71 -6.28 -20.40
N GLU A 176 -4.68 -6.96 -19.93
CA GLU A 176 -4.75 -7.89 -18.78
C GLU A 176 -5.31 -7.19 -17.53
N SER A 177 -4.85 -5.96 -17.27
CA SER A 177 -5.32 -5.16 -16.13
C SER A 177 -6.81 -4.81 -16.25
N ALA A 178 -7.28 -4.48 -17.46
CA ALA A 178 -8.68 -4.18 -17.69
C ALA A 178 -9.58 -5.42 -17.53
N GLU A 179 -9.16 -6.58 -18.04
CA GLU A 179 -9.86 -7.86 -17.87
C GLU A 179 -9.93 -8.24 -16.39
N GLU A 180 -8.82 -8.12 -15.67
CA GLU A 180 -8.76 -8.38 -14.24
C GLU A 180 -9.70 -7.46 -13.44
N TYR A 181 -9.79 -6.17 -13.80
CA TYR A 181 -10.70 -5.24 -13.16
C TYR A 181 -12.16 -5.64 -13.29
N GLU A 182 -12.58 -6.06 -14.50
CA GLU A 182 -13.94 -6.55 -14.72
C GLU A 182 -14.25 -7.81 -13.88
N LEU A 183 -13.29 -8.74 -13.79
CA LEU A 183 -13.40 -9.91 -12.93
C LEU A 183 -13.56 -9.52 -11.45
N LEU A 184 -12.73 -8.59 -10.96
CA LEU A 184 -12.79 -8.11 -9.58
C LEU A 184 -14.12 -7.42 -9.25
N LYS A 185 -14.73 -6.70 -10.22
CA LYS A 185 -16.05 -6.10 -10.04
C LYS A 185 -17.15 -7.15 -9.85
N VAL A 186 -17.08 -8.25 -10.58
CA VAL A 186 -18.02 -9.37 -10.40
C VAL A 186 -17.86 -9.98 -9.02
N ARG A 187 -16.64 -10.34 -8.63
CA ARG A 187 -16.36 -10.92 -7.31
C ARG A 187 -16.72 -10.01 -6.13
N ALA A 188 -16.49 -8.71 -6.26
CA ALA A 188 -16.86 -7.76 -5.22
C ALA A 188 -18.40 -7.66 -5.01
N ARG A 189 -19.18 -7.96 -6.04
CA ARG A 189 -20.65 -8.04 -5.93
C ARG A 189 -21.08 -9.34 -5.26
N GLU A 190 -20.48 -10.46 -5.64
CA GLU A 190 -20.74 -11.77 -5.04
C GLU A 190 -20.32 -11.83 -3.57
N GLY A 191 -19.13 -11.31 -3.22
CA GLY A 191 -18.64 -11.29 -1.84
C GLY A 191 -19.43 -10.39 -0.87
N LYS A 192 -20.25 -9.48 -1.37
CA LYS A 192 -21.19 -8.73 -0.53
C LYS A 192 -22.36 -9.58 -0.02
N GLU A 193 -22.62 -10.70 -0.66
CA GLU A 193 -23.64 -11.66 -0.23
C GLU A 193 -23.10 -12.67 0.81
N GLU A 194 -21.76 -12.84 0.90
CA GLU A 194 -21.14 -13.88 1.74
C GLU A 194 -20.39 -13.40 3.00
N VAL A 195 -20.33 -12.09 3.30
CA VAL A 195 -19.65 -11.62 4.53
C VAL A 195 -20.50 -11.94 5.75
N PRO A 196 -20.12 -12.92 6.59
CA PRO A 196 -20.86 -13.24 7.82
C PRO A 196 -20.94 -11.99 8.73
N GLU A 197 -22.07 -11.79 9.37
CA GLU A 197 -22.30 -10.68 10.31
C GLU A 197 -21.26 -10.61 11.45
N SER A 198 -20.55 -11.69 11.73
CA SER A 198 -19.49 -11.78 12.73
C SER A 198 -18.19 -10.99 12.37
N ALA A 199 -18.04 -10.54 11.13
CA ALA A 199 -16.90 -9.74 10.68
C ALA A 199 -17.15 -8.23 10.72
N LYS A 200 -18.37 -7.81 11.10
CA LYS A 200 -18.68 -6.39 11.32
C LYS A 200 -18.35 -6.04 12.76
N HIS A 201 -17.11 -5.60 13.00
CA HIS A 201 -16.76 -5.06 14.30
C HIS A 201 -17.54 -3.76 14.55
N ASP A 202 -18.26 -3.72 15.67
CA ASP A 202 -19.08 -2.60 16.13
C ASP A 202 -18.29 -1.27 16.14
N GLN A 203 -18.66 -0.38 15.24
CA GLN A 203 -18.34 1.04 15.36
C GLN A 203 -19.28 1.66 16.41
N LYS A 204 -18.95 1.52 17.68
CA LYS A 204 -19.46 2.40 18.76
C LYS A 204 -18.40 2.51 19.86
N HIS A 205 -17.59 3.54 19.80
CA HIS A 205 -17.31 4.50 20.88
C HIS A 205 -16.27 5.51 20.39
#